data_88befd32873ded9f316044b2bec825da
#
_entry.id   88befd32873ded9f316044b2bec825da
#
_cell.length_a   1.000
_cell.length_b   1.000
_cell.length_c   1.000
_cell.angle_alpha   90.00
_cell.angle_beta   90.00
_cell.angle_gamma   90.00
#
_symmetry.space_group_name_H-M   'P 1'
#
loop_
_entity.id
_entity.type
_entity.pdbx_description
1 polymer ?
#
loop_
_entity_poly.entity_id
_entity_poly.type
_entity_poly.pdbx_seq_one_letter_code
_entity_poly.pdbx_strand_id
1 'polypeptide(L)'
;MQAWMKTICQLFSPKTLTHLAQETGFIQRKRALTAEAFLTLCAWGDGSLAQQSLQRLCTSLTLRHDCSLSSEGLNQRFTERAVAFLREVFFLLLQRQRPLLWSTIQTYRTCFTRLRILDSTSFLVPADYGEDYRGSVSSGAKIQFEYDLLSGACLQLCVQSANDSDARFAYHAQHTILPNDLCIRDLGFFSVAALTEIDARGAYYITRLRSDMKVYIKENSQWKEWDWESLGNQLKEGESVEMEHVYIGHERLYIPRLIFRRLTEEEWQKRMAYVRKREKRKGKALTRQTLEQKKYHILLTNLPQESFDGQQVYEL
;
A
#
# COMPACT_ATOMS: atom_id res chain seq x y z
N MET A 1 -20.16 1.28 -9.55
CA MET A 1 -19.38 1.33 -10.81
C MET A 1 -19.71 2.56 -11.67
N GLN A 2 -20.97 2.87 -11.95
CA GLN A 2 -21.37 4.03 -12.79
C GLN A 2 -20.97 5.41 -12.21
N ALA A 3 -21.10 5.62 -10.90
CA ALA A 3 -20.74 6.89 -10.25
C ALA A 3 -19.23 7.17 -10.33
N TRP A 4 -18.40 6.14 -10.18
CA TRP A 4 -16.95 6.20 -10.30
C TRP A 4 -16.51 6.57 -11.72
N MET A 5 -17.09 5.91 -12.73
CA MET A 5 -16.85 6.23 -14.15
C MET A 5 -17.21 7.67 -14.48
N LYS A 6 -18.35 8.17 -13.99
CA LYS A 6 -18.77 9.56 -14.19
C LYS A 6 -17.78 10.55 -13.56
N THR A 7 -17.29 10.26 -12.35
CA THR A 7 -16.30 11.09 -11.67
C THR A 7 -14.97 11.09 -12.43
N ILE A 8 -14.48 9.95 -12.91
CA ILE A 8 -13.28 9.87 -13.75
C ILE A 8 -13.43 10.68 -15.03
N CYS A 9 -14.55 10.54 -15.74
CA CYS A 9 -14.81 11.30 -16.96
C CYS A 9 -14.85 12.83 -16.72
N GLN A 10 -15.37 13.27 -15.57
CA GLN A 10 -15.36 14.69 -15.20
C GLN A 10 -13.97 15.19 -14.84
N LEU A 11 -13.17 14.39 -14.13
CA LEU A 11 -11.79 14.71 -13.75
C LEU A 11 -10.87 14.84 -14.93
N PHE A 12 -11.05 13.97 -15.89
CA PHE A 12 -10.25 13.92 -17.12
C PHE A 12 -10.89 14.68 -18.26
N SER A 13 -11.63 15.76 -17.95
CA SER A 13 -12.13 16.62 -19.02
C SER A 13 -10.95 17.15 -19.85
N PRO A 14 -11.10 17.27 -21.18
CA PRO A 14 -10.04 17.78 -22.06
C PRO A 14 -9.49 19.14 -21.61
N LYS A 15 -10.33 19.98 -21.01
CA LYS A 15 -9.94 21.30 -20.48
C LYS A 15 -8.99 21.15 -19.28
N THR A 16 -9.35 20.31 -18.28
CA THR A 16 -8.52 20.08 -17.10
C THR A 16 -7.16 19.48 -17.47
N LEU A 17 -7.17 18.45 -18.32
CA LEU A 17 -5.93 17.80 -18.75
C LEU A 17 -5.03 18.75 -19.57
N THR A 18 -5.62 19.57 -20.44
CA THR A 18 -4.86 20.57 -21.21
C THR A 18 -4.22 21.60 -20.28
N HIS A 19 -4.95 22.08 -19.28
CA HIS A 19 -4.43 23.02 -18.28
C HIS A 19 -3.23 22.45 -17.53
N LEU A 20 -3.37 21.25 -16.95
CA LEU A 20 -2.28 20.56 -16.25
C LEU A 20 -1.06 20.31 -17.15
N ALA A 21 -1.30 19.93 -18.41
CA ALA A 21 -0.22 19.71 -19.37
C ALA A 21 0.52 21.00 -19.75
N GLN A 22 -0.17 22.14 -19.73
CA GLN A 22 0.44 23.46 -19.95
C GLN A 22 1.22 23.92 -18.72
N GLU A 23 0.68 23.80 -17.51
CA GLU A 23 1.33 24.16 -16.26
C GLU A 23 2.64 23.38 -16.05
N THR A 24 2.64 22.08 -16.35
CA THR A 24 3.84 21.23 -16.27
C THR A 24 4.81 21.42 -17.44
N GLY A 25 4.43 22.21 -18.44
CA GLY A 25 5.21 22.43 -19.67
C GLY A 25 5.29 21.20 -20.58
N PHE A 26 4.48 20.16 -20.33
CA PHE A 26 4.40 18.97 -21.19
C PHE A 26 3.84 19.30 -22.58
N ILE A 27 2.80 20.13 -22.65
CA ILE A 27 2.25 20.66 -23.91
C ILE A 27 2.39 22.18 -23.89
N GLN A 28 3.32 22.72 -24.69
CA GLN A 28 3.53 24.15 -24.82
C GLN A 28 2.78 24.76 -26.01
N ARG A 29 2.48 23.95 -27.02
CA ARG A 29 1.80 24.37 -28.25
C ARG A 29 0.81 23.30 -28.68
N LYS A 30 -0.28 23.70 -29.35
CA LYS A 30 -1.24 22.74 -29.90
C LYS A 30 -0.53 21.84 -30.93
N ARG A 31 -0.54 20.54 -30.72
CA ARG A 31 0.07 19.51 -31.57
C ARG A 31 -0.90 18.33 -31.73
N ALA A 32 -0.54 17.37 -32.60
CA ALA A 32 -1.35 16.17 -32.83
C ALA A 32 -1.60 15.37 -31.53
N LEU A 33 -0.57 15.19 -30.68
CA LEU A 33 -0.73 14.50 -29.42
C LEU A 33 -1.35 15.42 -28.37
N THR A 34 -2.56 15.10 -27.92
CA THR A 34 -3.25 15.78 -26.83
C THR A 34 -2.88 15.20 -25.46
N ALA A 35 -3.11 15.95 -24.39
CA ALA A 35 -2.93 15.49 -23.01
C ALA A 35 -3.80 14.25 -22.70
N GLU A 36 -5.03 14.25 -23.21
CA GLU A 36 -5.97 13.14 -23.07
C GLU A 36 -5.47 11.86 -23.77
N ALA A 37 -5.02 11.99 -25.03
CA ALA A 37 -4.48 10.86 -25.79
C ALA A 37 -3.24 10.26 -25.11
N PHE A 38 -2.34 11.11 -24.61
CA PHE A 38 -1.16 10.67 -23.88
C PHE A 38 -1.52 9.98 -22.55
N LEU A 39 -2.42 10.56 -21.78
CA LEU A 39 -2.89 9.95 -20.54
C LEU A 39 -3.57 8.59 -20.80
N THR A 40 -4.42 8.51 -21.83
CA THR A 40 -5.08 7.26 -22.23
C THR A 40 -4.05 6.21 -22.64
N LEU A 41 -3.03 6.57 -23.37
CA LEU A 41 -1.94 5.67 -23.74
C LEU A 41 -1.22 5.11 -22.51
N CYS A 42 -0.90 5.97 -21.53
CA CYS A 42 -0.15 5.58 -20.35
C CYS A 42 -0.97 4.79 -19.33
N ALA A 43 -2.25 5.13 -19.11
CA ALA A 43 -3.07 4.59 -18.03
C ALA A 43 -4.04 3.49 -18.46
N TRP A 44 -4.51 3.49 -19.72
CA TRP A 44 -5.54 2.58 -20.23
C TRP A 44 -5.13 1.84 -21.50
N GLY A 45 -3.84 1.74 -21.78
CA GLY A 45 -3.34 0.93 -22.88
C GLY A 45 -3.59 -0.58 -22.65
N ASP A 46 -3.67 -1.33 -23.75
CA ASP A 46 -3.82 -2.81 -23.70
C ASP A 46 -2.50 -3.46 -23.29
N GLY A 47 -2.32 -3.65 -21.98
CA GLY A 47 -1.12 -4.21 -21.39
C GLY A 47 -0.14 -3.16 -20.82
N SER A 48 1.01 -3.64 -20.32
CA SER A 48 2.04 -2.76 -19.77
C SER A 48 2.65 -1.89 -20.87
N LEU A 49 2.68 -0.58 -20.66
CA LEU A 49 3.32 0.39 -21.56
C LEU A 49 4.78 -0.03 -21.89
N ALA A 50 5.52 -0.48 -20.90
CA ALA A 50 6.92 -0.90 -21.01
C ALA A 50 7.13 -2.18 -21.84
N GLN A 51 6.07 -2.96 -22.09
CA GLN A 51 6.15 -4.20 -22.87
C GLN A 51 5.70 -4.03 -24.33
N GLN A 52 5.25 -2.84 -24.70
CA GLN A 52 4.79 -2.56 -26.06
C GLN A 52 5.86 -1.82 -26.87
N SER A 53 6.01 -2.18 -28.14
CA SER A 53 6.86 -1.44 -29.05
C SER A 53 6.28 -0.04 -29.33
N LEU A 54 7.14 0.96 -29.54
CA LEU A 54 6.72 2.31 -29.91
C LEU A 54 5.78 2.33 -31.13
N GLN A 55 6.04 1.46 -32.11
CA GLN A 55 5.20 1.33 -33.29
C GLN A 55 3.77 0.88 -32.96
N ARG A 56 3.60 -0.10 -32.04
CA ARG A 56 2.30 -0.55 -31.56
C ARG A 56 1.57 0.55 -30.78
N LEU A 57 2.29 1.32 -29.98
CA LEU A 57 1.75 2.48 -29.28
C LEU A 57 1.27 3.57 -30.24
N CYS A 58 2.04 3.86 -31.30
CA CYS A 58 1.63 4.81 -32.36
C CYS A 58 0.38 4.34 -33.10
N THR A 59 0.29 3.04 -33.42
CA THR A 59 -0.91 2.47 -34.04
C THR A 59 -2.14 2.62 -33.12
N SER A 60 -1.98 2.38 -31.83
CA SER A 60 -3.06 2.59 -30.85
C SER A 60 -3.51 4.04 -30.78
N LEU A 61 -2.59 5.01 -30.81
CA LEU A 61 -2.90 6.44 -30.84
C LEU A 61 -3.67 6.83 -32.09
N THR A 62 -3.28 6.32 -33.26
CA THR A 62 -3.98 6.58 -34.51
C THR A 62 -5.40 6.02 -34.48
N LEU A 63 -5.57 4.77 -34.02
CA LEU A 63 -6.89 4.12 -34.03
C LEU A 63 -7.87 4.69 -32.99
N ARG A 64 -7.38 5.14 -31.84
CA ARG A 64 -8.24 5.58 -30.72
C ARG A 64 -8.43 7.10 -30.65
N HIS A 65 -7.45 7.87 -31.12
CA HIS A 65 -7.41 9.32 -30.93
C HIS A 65 -7.15 10.12 -32.23
N ASP A 66 -7.16 9.43 -33.34
CA ASP A 66 -6.81 10.04 -34.64
C ASP A 66 -5.49 10.84 -34.61
N CYS A 67 -4.54 10.31 -33.84
CA CYS A 67 -3.24 10.95 -33.62
C CYS A 67 -2.14 10.16 -34.32
N SER A 68 -1.68 10.63 -35.44
CA SER A 68 -0.58 10.02 -36.20
C SER A 68 0.77 10.60 -35.77
N LEU A 69 1.65 9.73 -35.26
CA LEU A 69 3.01 10.04 -34.83
C LEU A 69 3.98 8.97 -35.34
N SER A 70 5.21 9.39 -35.63
CA SER A 70 6.32 8.41 -35.79
C SER A 70 6.75 7.87 -34.47
N SER A 71 7.38 6.68 -34.45
CA SER A 71 7.95 6.06 -33.24
C SER A 71 8.93 7.00 -32.54
N GLU A 72 9.79 7.69 -33.29
CA GLU A 72 10.71 8.66 -32.73
C GLU A 72 9.97 9.89 -32.16
N GLY A 73 8.96 10.39 -32.86
CA GLY A 73 8.13 11.49 -32.40
C GLY A 73 7.39 11.16 -31.10
N LEU A 74 6.96 9.90 -30.92
CA LEU A 74 6.38 9.43 -29.66
C LEU A 74 7.45 9.28 -28.58
N ASN A 75 8.61 8.69 -28.90
CA ASN A 75 9.71 8.51 -27.95
C ASN A 75 10.13 9.82 -27.29
N GLN A 76 10.25 10.88 -28.08
CA GLN A 76 10.58 12.23 -27.60
C GLN A 76 9.52 12.86 -26.68
N ARG A 77 8.37 12.22 -26.46
CA ARG A 77 7.33 12.67 -25.52
C ARG A 77 7.50 12.09 -24.13
N PHE A 78 8.25 11.00 -23.96
CA PHE A 78 8.56 10.43 -22.66
C PHE A 78 9.70 11.21 -21.99
N THR A 79 9.34 12.34 -21.38
CA THR A 79 10.25 13.31 -20.76
C THR A 79 9.90 13.51 -19.30
N GLU A 80 10.77 14.15 -18.52
CA GLU A 80 10.48 14.58 -17.15
C GLU A 80 9.21 15.44 -17.05
N ARG A 81 8.91 16.25 -18.07
CA ARG A 81 7.68 17.03 -18.11
C ARG A 81 6.44 16.16 -18.27
N ALA A 82 6.54 15.05 -19.01
CA ALA A 82 5.48 14.06 -19.10
C ALA A 82 5.25 13.36 -17.75
N VAL A 83 6.34 13.05 -17.04
CA VAL A 83 6.25 12.48 -15.67
C VAL A 83 5.61 13.50 -14.71
N ALA A 84 6.01 14.77 -14.77
CA ALA A 84 5.39 15.84 -13.99
C ALA A 84 3.88 15.96 -14.27
N PHE A 85 3.48 15.95 -15.53
CA PHE A 85 2.07 15.97 -15.93
C PHE A 85 1.29 14.77 -15.36
N LEU A 86 1.81 13.55 -15.50
CA LEU A 86 1.15 12.35 -14.97
C LEU A 86 1.08 12.37 -13.43
N ARG A 87 2.08 12.94 -12.76
CA ARG A 87 2.09 13.15 -11.32
C ARG A 87 0.97 14.08 -10.86
N GLU A 88 0.81 15.21 -11.51
CA GLU A 88 -0.28 16.15 -11.20
C GLU A 88 -1.67 15.55 -11.46
N VAL A 89 -1.83 14.78 -12.54
CA VAL A 89 -3.06 14.02 -12.79
C VAL A 89 -3.34 13.02 -11.67
N PHE A 90 -2.32 12.31 -11.20
CA PHE A 90 -2.43 11.37 -10.10
C PHE A 90 -2.82 12.06 -8.79
N PHE A 91 -2.20 13.19 -8.46
CA PHE A 91 -2.56 13.98 -7.27
C PHE A 91 -3.98 14.52 -7.35
N LEU A 92 -4.42 14.97 -8.49
CA LEU A 92 -5.80 15.40 -8.71
C LEU A 92 -6.79 14.25 -8.43
N LEU A 93 -6.48 13.03 -8.87
CA LEU A 93 -7.28 11.84 -8.56
C LEU A 93 -7.37 11.59 -7.05
N LEU A 94 -6.25 11.62 -6.37
CA LEU A 94 -6.19 11.39 -4.92
C LEU A 94 -7.03 12.41 -4.15
N GLN A 95 -6.92 13.68 -4.50
CA GLN A 95 -7.69 14.77 -3.86
C GLN A 95 -9.20 14.59 -4.05
N ARG A 96 -9.65 14.07 -5.19
CA ARG A 96 -11.07 13.89 -5.51
C ARG A 96 -11.69 12.61 -4.94
N GLN A 97 -10.90 11.68 -4.45
CA GLN A 97 -11.42 10.51 -3.72
C GLN A 97 -11.96 10.86 -2.32
N ARG A 98 -11.59 12.03 -1.77
CA ARG A 98 -11.98 12.48 -0.42
C ARG A 98 -13.49 12.42 -0.11
N PRO A 99 -14.42 12.80 -1.00
CA PRO A 99 -15.84 12.79 -0.69
C PRO A 99 -16.44 11.42 -0.43
N LEU A 100 -15.83 10.34 -0.96
CA LEU A 100 -16.34 8.97 -0.83
C LEU A 100 -16.07 8.36 0.56
N LEU A 101 -15.11 8.91 1.29
CA LEU A 101 -14.69 8.45 2.63
C LEU A 101 -15.03 9.48 3.74
N TRP A 102 -15.80 10.52 3.40
CA TRP A 102 -15.93 11.71 4.25
C TRP A 102 -16.48 11.44 5.65
N SER A 103 -17.49 10.58 5.78
CA SER A 103 -18.09 10.25 7.08
C SER A 103 -17.12 9.52 8.01
N THR A 104 -16.43 8.51 7.49
CA THR A 104 -15.42 7.74 8.24
C THR A 104 -14.21 8.60 8.58
N ILE A 105 -13.74 9.42 7.63
CA ILE A 105 -12.60 10.33 7.80
C ILE A 105 -12.85 11.35 8.90
N GLN A 106 -14.07 11.91 9.02
CA GLN A 106 -14.38 12.90 10.04
C GLN A 106 -14.24 12.36 11.47
N THR A 107 -14.64 11.11 11.69
CA THR A 107 -14.50 10.47 13.01
C THR A 107 -13.04 10.41 13.46
N TYR A 108 -12.11 10.10 12.55
CA TYR A 108 -10.70 9.93 12.88
C TYR A 108 -9.88 11.23 12.88
N ARG A 109 -10.41 12.32 12.28
CA ARG A 109 -9.74 13.65 12.29
C ARG A 109 -9.59 14.28 13.66
N THR A 110 -10.45 13.93 14.59
CA THR A 110 -10.35 14.42 15.98
C THR A 110 -9.35 13.62 16.79
N CYS A 111 -9.02 12.41 16.36
CA CYS A 111 -8.16 11.48 17.07
C CYS A 111 -6.70 11.54 16.59
N PHE A 112 -6.49 11.76 15.28
CA PHE A 112 -5.17 11.67 14.67
C PHE A 112 -4.83 12.92 13.86
N THR A 113 -3.54 13.30 13.89
CA THR A 113 -2.99 14.35 13.01
C THR A 113 -3.03 13.89 11.54
N ARG A 114 -2.59 12.67 11.28
CA ARG A 114 -2.63 12.01 9.97
C ARG A 114 -2.91 10.52 10.15
N LEU A 115 -3.60 9.93 9.18
CA LEU A 115 -3.76 8.49 9.06
C LEU A 115 -2.91 8.02 7.88
N ARG A 116 -1.75 7.48 8.18
CA ARG A 116 -0.68 7.17 7.22
C ARG A 116 -0.79 5.73 6.77
N ILE A 117 -1.04 5.53 5.47
CA ILE A 117 -1.07 4.21 4.84
C ILE A 117 0.15 4.10 3.95
N LEU A 118 1.02 3.13 4.25
CA LEU A 118 2.20 2.82 3.45
C LEU A 118 2.00 1.47 2.76
N ASP A 119 2.11 1.48 1.43
CA ASP A 119 2.04 0.28 0.59
C ASP A 119 3.07 0.31 -0.53
N SER A 120 3.32 -0.85 -1.14
CA SER A 120 4.26 -0.97 -2.26
C SER A 120 3.67 -1.77 -3.42
N THR A 121 4.00 -1.32 -4.63
CA THR A 121 3.64 -2.01 -5.86
C THR A 121 4.89 -2.30 -6.69
N SER A 122 5.06 -3.56 -7.09
CA SER A 122 6.20 -3.97 -7.93
C SER A 122 5.74 -4.35 -9.34
N PHE A 123 6.56 -4.01 -10.33
CA PHE A 123 6.33 -4.34 -11.73
C PHE A 123 7.65 -4.65 -12.44
N LEU A 124 7.55 -5.37 -13.55
CA LEU A 124 8.71 -5.68 -14.38
C LEU A 124 9.09 -4.47 -15.22
N VAL A 125 10.38 -4.27 -15.41
CA VAL A 125 10.96 -3.28 -16.32
C VAL A 125 11.77 -3.99 -17.40
N PRO A 126 12.07 -3.35 -18.55
CA PRO A 126 12.95 -3.92 -19.58
C PRO A 126 14.32 -4.31 -19.01
N ALA A 127 14.95 -5.31 -19.64
CA ALA A 127 16.24 -5.87 -19.19
C ALA A 127 17.36 -4.81 -19.12
N ASP A 128 17.29 -3.80 -19.97
CA ASP A 128 18.26 -2.68 -20.03
C ASP A 128 18.34 -1.90 -18.71
N TYR A 129 17.30 -1.97 -17.88
CA TYR A 129 17.27 -1.35 -16.55
C TYR A 129 17.69 -2.30 -15.41
N GLY A 130 18.26 -3.47 -15.75
CA GLY A 130 18.56 -4.52 -14.77
C GLY A 130 19.67 -4.15 -13.79
N GLU A 131 20.56 -3.23 -14.12
CA GLU A 131 21.61 -2.72 -13.23
C GLU A 131 21.01 -1.83 -12.14
N ASP A 132 20.08 -0.96 -12.51
CA ASP A 132 19.44 0.00 -11.59
C ASP A 132 18.26 -0.63 -10.82
N TYR A 133 17.52 -1.52 -11.48
CA TYR A 133 16.28 -2.09 -10.95
C TYR A 133 16.32 -3.63 -10.95
N ARG A 134 16.85 -4.21 -9.88
CA ARG A 134 16.93 -5.66 -9.72
C ARG A 134 15.60 -6.24 -9.22
N GLY A 135 15.10 -7.27 -9.92
CA GLY A 135 13.97 -8.07 -9.51
C GLY A 135 14.39 -9.47 -9.06
N SER A 136 13.44 -10.29 -8.60
CA SER A 136 13.72 -11.66 -8.10
C SER A 136 14.07 -12.66 -9.21
N VAL A 137 13.57 -12.45 -10.42
CA VAL A 137 13.79 -13.35 -11.60
C VAL A 137 14.30 -12.55 -12.79
N SER A 138 13.90 -11.29 -12.92
CA SER A 138 14.25 -10.37 -14.00
C SER A 138 14.32 -8.95 -13.43
N SER A 139 14.61 -7.95 -14.28
CA SER A 139 14.58 -6.55 -13.91
C SER A 139 13.20 -6.15 -13.38
N GLY A 140 13.16 -5.45 -12.26
CA GLY A 140 11.90 -5.05 -11.64
C GLY A 140 12.05 -3.80 -10.78
N ALA A 141 11.12 -2.89 -10.92
CA ALA A 141 11.00 -1.70 -10.09
C ALA A 141 9.87 -1.86 -9.07
N LYS A 142 10.00 -1.17 -7.95
CA LYS A 142 9.01 -1.08 -6.88
C LYS A 142 8.74 0.39 -6.57
N ILE A 143 7.46 0.75 -6.51
CA ILE A 143 7.02 2.04 -6.02
C ILE A 143 6.62 1.86 -4.56
N GLN A 144 7.25 2.64 -3.69
CA GLN A 144 6.82 2.84 -2.31
C GLN A 144 5.95 4.09 -2.27
N PHE A 145 4.76 3.97 -1.70
CA PHE A 145 3.79 5.05 -1.66
C PHE A 145 3.20 5.17 -0.26
N GLU A 146 3.37 6.35 0.35
CA GLU A 146 2.75 6.67 1.63
C GLU A 146 1.74 7.81 1.44
N TYR A 147 0.55 7.59 1.96
CA TYR A 147 -0.61 8.42 1.75
C TYR A 147 -1.28 8.77 3.08
N ASP A 148 -1.64 10.04 3.26
CA ASP A 148 -2.47 10.46 4.38
C ASP A 148 -3.95 10.37 3.99
N LEU A 149 -4.66 9.43 4.58
CA LEU A 149 -6.08 9.21 4.31
C LEU A 149 -6.95 10.41 4.73
N LEU A 150 -6.55 11.16 5.77
CA LEU A 150 -7.34 12.27 6.31
C LEU A 150 -7.28 13.51 5.40
N SER A 151 -6.10 13.86 4.90
CA SER A 151 -5.91 15.03 4.03
C SER A 151 -5.99 14.70 2.54
N GLY A 152 -5.77 13.45 2.16
CA GLY A 152 -5.59 13.04 0.77
C GLY A 152 -4.22 13.39 0.21
N ALA A 153 -3.26 13.71 1.08
CA ALA A 153 -1.91 14.08 0.66
C ALA A 153 -1.02 12.86 0.40
N CYS A 154 -0.23 12.92 -0.65
CA CYS A 154 0.91 12.03 -0.82
C CYS A 154 2.02 12.48 0.13
N LEU A 155 2.35 11.65 1.11
CA LEU A 155 3.42 11.92 2.07
C LEU A 155 4.78 11.52 1.53
N GLN A 156 4.82 10.40 0.79
CA GLN A 156 6.06 9.89 0.21
C GLN A 156 5.78 9.06 -1.04
N LEU A 157 6.60 9.26 -2.05
CA LEU A 157 6.64 8.46 -3.27
C LEU A 157 8.10 8.19 -3.64
N CYS A 158 8.49 6.93 -3.67
CA CYS A 158 9.84 6.52 -4.02
C CYS A 158 9.81 5.36 -5.01
N VAL A 159 10.69 5.41 -6.01
CA VAL A 159 10.92 4.31 -6.94
C VAL A 159 12.25 3.67 -6.59
N GLN A 160 12.25 2.36 -6.41
CA GLN A 160 13.44 1.60 -6.03
C GLN A 160 13.45 0.22 -6.71
N SER A 161 14.51 -0.52 -6.52
CA SER A 161 14.65 -1.89 -7.00
C SER A 161 13.58 -2.80 -6.38
N ALA A 162 12.97 -3.70 -7.17
CA ALA A 162 11.92 -4.60 -6.65
C ALA A 162 12.40 -5.54 -5.54
N ASN A 163 13.72 -5.79 -5.46
CA ASN A 163 14.34 -6.60 -4.41
C ASN A 163 14.59 -5.83 -3.11
N ASP A 164 14.47 -4.50 -3.11
CA ASP A 164 14.70 -3.72 -1.90
C ASP A 164 13.67 -4.06 -0.82
N SER A 165 14.11 -4.05 0.42
CA SER A 165 13.30 -4.45 1.57
C SER A 165 12.28 -3.37 1.92
N ASP A 166 11.00 -3.74 1.99
CA ASP A 166 9.92 -2.85 2.45
C ASP A 166 10.13 -2.46 3.92
N ALA A 167 10.60 -3.39 4.76
CA ALA A 167 10.89 -3.10 6.17
C ALA A 167 12.04 -2.10 6.34
N ARG A 168 13.07 -2.17 5.48
CA ARG A 168 14.17 -1.19 5.48
C ARG A 168 13.68 0.19 5.03
N PHE A 169 12.84 0.24 4.00
CA PHE A 169 12.22 1.49 3.57
C PHE A 169 11.38 2.11 4.68
N ALA A 170 10.53 1.30 5.35
CA ALA A 170 9.71 1.76 6.46
C ALA A 170 10.54 2.38 7.59
N TYR A 171 11.70 1.83 7.89
CA TYR A 171 12.62 2.39 8.88
C TYR A 171 13.18 3.75 8.45
N HIS A 172 13.64 3.88 7.21
CA HIS A 172 14.17 5.14 6.70
C HIS A 172 13.11 6.23 6.51
N ALA A 173 11.86 5.85 6.24
CA ALA A 173 10.75 6.78 6.03
C ALA A 173 10.22 7.44 7.32
N GLN A 174 10.71 7.05 8.49
CA GLN A 174 10.15 7.47 9.78
C GLN A 174 10.42 8.92 10.15
N HIS A 175 11.43 9.56 9.55
CA HIS A 175 11.76 10.96 9.84
C HIS A 175 10.60 11.94 9.59
N THR A 176 9.60 11.53 8.78
CA THR A 176 8.41 12.34 8.46
C THR A 176 7.24 12.11 9.41
N ILE A 177 7.35 11.15 10.35
CA ILE A 177 6.29 10.83 11.31
C ILE A 177 6.24 11.92 12.39
N LEU A 178 5.04 12.43 12.64
CA LEU A 178 4.76 13.45 13.67
C LEU A 178 3.98 12.84 14.84
N PRO A 179 3.99 13.48 16.01
CA PRO A 179 3.13 13.08 17.13
C PRO A 179 1.66 13.00 16.72
N ASN A 180 0.95 12.03 17.26
CA ASN A 180 -0.45 11.70 16.95
C ASN A 180 -0.72 11.28 15.49
N ASP A 181 0.29 10.91 14.70
CA ASP A 181 0.07 10.17 13.46
C ASP A 181 -0.35 8.73 13.79
N LEU A 182 -1.25 8.15 13.00
CA LEU A 182 -1.53 6.71 13.01
C LEU A 182 -0.90 6.06 11.77
N CYS A 183 0.06 5.16 11.98
CA CYS A 183 0.74 4.42 10.92
C CYS A 183 0.11 3.05 10.73
N ILE A 184 -0.56 2.82 9.58
CA ILE A 184 -1.11 1.53 9.19
C ILE A 184 -0.21 0.95 8.09
N ARG A 185 0.39 -0.21 8.34
CA ARG A 185 1.36 -0.83 7.44
C ARG A 185 1.10 -2.31 7.27
N ASP A 186 1.26 -2.82 6.04
CA ASP A 186 1.18 -4.26 5.80
C ASP A 186 2.40 -4.99 6.37
N LEU A 187 2.26 -6.30 6.51
CA LEU A 187 3.25 -7.21 7.09
C LEU A 187 4.63 -7.15 6.41
N GLY A 188 4.68 -6.77 5.13
CA GLY A 188 5.94 -6.55 4.40
C GLY A 188 6.82 -5.46 5.01
N PHE A 189 6.21 -4.47 5.65
CA PHE A 189 6.87 -3.35 6.31
C PHE A 189 7.16 -3.61 7.80
N PHE A 190 6.86 -4.78 8.31
CA PHE A 190 7.04 -5.10 9.72
C PHE A 190 8.52 -5.05 10.12
N SER A 191 8.82 -4.20 11.08
CA SER A 191 10.13 -4.06 11.68
C SER A 191 9.98 -3.65 13.14
N VAL A 192 10.60 -4.41 14.04
CA VAL A 192 10.62 -4.11 15.48
C VAL A 192 11.18 -2.70 15.73
N ALA A 193 12.31 -2.37 15.10
CA ALA A 193 12.91 -1.05 15.20
C ALA A 193 11.96 0.07 14.70
N ALA A 194 11.16 -0.22 13.64
CA ALA A 194 10.18 0.74 13.16
C ALA A 194 9.06 1.01 14.16
N LEU A 195 8.56 0.00 14.85
CA LEU A 195 7.52 0.15 15.87
C LEU A 195 8.03 0.96 17.06
N THR A 196 9.24 0.66 17.53
CA THR A 196 9.89 1.42 18.61
C THR A 196 10.05 2.90 18.26
N GLU A 197 10.47 3.20 17.05
CA GLU A 197 10.68 4.58 16.62
C GLU A 197 9.35 5.34 16.45
N ILE A 198 8.29 4.69 15.94
CA ILE A 198 6.95 5.29 15.86
C ILE A 198 6.46 5.68 17.26
N ASP A 199 6.59 4.77 18.22
CA ASP A 199 6.20 4.99 19.61
C ASP A 199 7.02 6.13 20.27
N ALA A 200 8.34 6.12 20.07
CA ALA A 200 9.24 7.16 20.58
C ALA A 200 8.93 8.57 20.04
N ARG A 201 8.27 8.66 18.86
CA ARG A 201 7.82 9.92 18.28
C ARG A 201 6.44 10.37 18.78
N GLY A 202 5.83 9.65 19.71
CA GLY A 202 4.47 9.92 20.18
C GLY A 202 3.41 9.66 19.10
N ALA A 203 3.67 8.76 18.18
CA ALA A 203 2.77 8.33 17.13
C ALA A 203 2.23 6.92 17.40
N TYR A 204 1.18 6.57 16.71
CA TYR A 204 0.51 5.29 16.87
C TYR A 204 0.75 4.37 15.67
N TYR A 205 0.63 3.07 15.90
CA TYR A 205 0.71 2.06 14.85
C TYR A 205 -0.38 1.00 14.99
N ILE A 206 -0.79 0.45 13.85
CA ILE A 206 -1.51 -0.81 13.73
C ILE A 206 -0.76 -1.66 12.72
N THR A 207 -0.34 -2.85 13.13
CA THR A 207 0.35 -3.80 12.25
C THR A 207 -0.02 -5.23 12.59
N ARG A 208 0.12 -6.13 11.62
CA ARG A 208 -0.07 -7.56 11.86
C ARG A 208 1.18 -8.18 12.45
N LEU A 209 1.01 -9.13 13.37
CA LEU A 209 2.12 -9.94 13.87
C LEU A 209 2.59 -10.90 12.77
N ARG A 210 3.90 -10.98 12.57
CA ARG A 210 4.52 -11.98 11.69
C ARG A 210 4.40 -13.38 12.30
N SER A 211 4.11 -14.38 11.46
CA SER A 211 3.92 -15.77 11.91
C SER A 211 5.18 -16.45 12.44
N ASP A 212 6.37 -15.89 12.20
CA ASP A 212 7.65 -16.39 12.73
C ASP A 212 8.08 -15.69 14.01
N MET A 213 7.29 -14.72 14.51
CA MET A 213 7.58 -13.99 15.73
C MET A 213 6.91 -14.68 16.94
N LYS A 214 7.71 -14.94 17.95
CA LYS A 214 7.22 -15.44 19.24
C LYS A 214 6.70 -14.28 20.07
N VAL A 215 5.62 -14.55 20.81
CA VAL A 215 5.03 -13.64 21.79
C VAL A 215 5.30 -14.16 23.18
N TYR A 216 5.62 -13.27 24.09
CA TYR A 216 5.89 -13.58 25.49
C TYR A 216 5.04 -12.72 26.40
N ILE A 217 4.65 -13.30 27.52
CA ILE A 217 4.06 -12.61 28.66
C ILE A 217 5.02 -12.73 29.85
N LYS A 218 4.97 -11.76 30.76
CA LYS A 218 5.78 -11.77 31.97
C LYS A 218 4.88 -12.05 33.17
N GLU A 219 4.96 -13.28 33.72
CA GLU A 219 4.22 -13.70 34.89
C GLU A 219 5.21 -13.95 36.06
N ASN A 220 4.99 -13.32 37.21
CA ASN A 220 5.85 -13.46 38.39
C ASN A 220 7.35 -13.32 38.10
N SER A 221 7.72 -12.33 37.29
CA SER A 221 9.09 -12.06 36.79
C SER A 221 9.69 -13.16 35.92
N GLN A 222 8.93 -14.17 35.54
CA GLN A 222 9.35 -15.18 34.58
C GLN A 222 8.75 -14.95 33.20
N TRP A 223 9.52 -15.27 32.16
CA TRP A 223 9.08 -15.20 30.80
C TRP A 223 8.39 -16.50 30.40
N LYS A 224 7.15 -16.38 29.91
CA LYS A 224 6.36 -17.49 29.39
C LYS A 224 6.06 -17.20 27.91
N GLU A 225 6.36 -18.16 27.05
CA GLU A 225 5.93 -18.07 25.64
C GLU A 225 4.42 -18.24 25.60
N TRP A 226 3.75 -17.35 24.89
CA TRP A 226 2.30 -17.37 24.79
C TRP A 226 1.81 -18.50 23.88
N ASP A 227 0.91 -19.31 24.40
CA ASP A 227 0.24 -20.40 23.68
C ASP A 227 -1.02 -19.87 22.99
N TRP A 228 -0.85 -19.37 21.76
CA TRP A 228 -1.94 -18.86 20.95
C TRP A 228 -2.90 -19.97 20.47
N GLU A 229 -2.48 -21.25 20.36
CA GLU A 229 -3.32 -22.36 19.94
C GLU A 229 -4.35 -22.68 21.01
N SER A 230 -3.91 -22.76 22.27
CA SER A 230 -4.79 -22.99 23.42
C SER A 230 -5.87 -21.91 23.52
N LEU A 231 -5.49 -20.64 23.43
CA LEU A 231 -6.44 -19.54 23.48
C LEU A 231 -7.35 -19.53 22.25
N GLY A 232 -6.80 -19.74 21.07
CA GLY A 232 -7.56 -19.70 19.82
C GLY A 232 -8.65 -20.77 19.74
N ASN A 233 -8.43 -21.93 20.35
CA ASN A 233 -9.42 -23.01 20.41
C ASN A 233 -10.59 -22.69 21.37
N GLN A 234 -10.42 -21.76 22.29
CA GLN A 234 -11.47 -21.33 23.23
C GLN A 234 -12.37 -20.24 22.62
N LEU A 235 -11.90 -19.52 21.60
CA LEU A 235 -12.65 -18.45 20.97
C LEU A 235 -13.70 -19.00 19.99
N LYS A 236 -14.88 -18.39 19.97
CA LYS A 236 -15.88 -18.57 18.91
C LYS A 236 -15.44 -17.85 17.63
N GLU A 237 -16.04 -18.23 16.52
CA GLU A 237 -15.82 -17.53 15.26
C GLU A 237 -16.22 -16.06 15.35
N GLY A 238 -15.36 -15.17 14.86
CA GLY A 238 -15.53 -13.73 14.94
C GLY A 238 -15.20 -13.12 16.30
N GLU A 239 -14.96 -13.91 17.31
CA GLU A 239 -14.62 -13.44 18.65
C GLU A 239 -13.16 -12.96 18.72
N SER A 240 -12.92 -11.91 19.51
CA SER A 240 -11.60 -11.35 19.77
C SER A 240 -11.31 -11.27 21.25
N VAL A 241 -10.03 -11.36 21.58
CA VAL A 241 -9.51 -11.10 22.92
C VAL A 241 -8.36 -10.12 22.82
N GLU A 242 -8.24 -9.24 23.79
CA GLU A 242 -7.14 -8.31 23.93
C GLU A 242 -6.19 -8.76 25.02
N MET A 243 -4.91 -8.56 24.77
CA MET A 243 -3.84 -8.80 25.73
C MET A 243 -3.00 -7.53 25.85
N GLU A 244 -2.80 -7.10 27.06
CA GLU A 244 -1.93 -5.98 27.39
C GLU A 244 -0.54 -6.46 27.81
N HIS A 245 0.44 -5.58 27.70
CA HIS A 245 1.79 -5.80 28.17
C HIS A 245 2.43 -7.10 27.63
N VAL A 246 2.35 -7.29 26.31
CA VAL A 246 3.01 -8.42 25.62
C VAL A 246 4.41 -8.03 25.12
N TYR A 247 5.23 -9.04 24.88
CA TYR A 247 6.59 -8.87 24.38
C TYR A 247 6.80 -9.74 23.16
N ILE A 248 7.48 -9.23 22.15
CA ILE A 248 7.69 -9.94 20.89
C ILE A 248 9.17 -10.11 20.53
N GLY A 249 9.47 -11.21 19.84
CA GLY A 249 10.79 -11.50 19.30
C GLY A 249 11.84 -11.86 20.37
N HIS A 250 13.07 -12.09 19.92
CA HIS A 250 14.18 -12.48 20.80
C HIS A 250 14.58 -11.36 21.78
N GLU A 251 14.49 -10.11 21.33
CA GLU A 251 14.83 -8.92 22.14
C GLU A 251 13.70 -8.58 23.13
N ARG A 252 12.57 -9.29 23.04
CA ARG A 252 11.41 -9.07 23.89
C ARG A 252 10.95 -7.62 23.89
N LEU A 253 10.78 -7.05 22.67
CA LEU A 253 10.22 -5.72 22.54
C LEU A 253 8.85 -5.65 23.19
N TYR A 254 8.69 -4.68 24.08
CA TYR A 254 7.41 -4.38 24.70
C TYR A 254 6.41 -3.86 23.69
N ILE A 255 5.22 -4.44 23.69
CA ILE A 255 4.06 -4.01 22.89
C ILE A 255 2.91 -3.77 23.86
N PRO A 256 2.34 -2.56 23.92
CA PRO A 256 1.26 -2.25 24.85
C PRO A 256 0.06 -3.16 24.72
N ARG A 257 -0.38 -3.43 23.47
CA ARG A 257 -1.59 -4.21 23.21
C ARG A 257 -1.44 -5.14 22.01
N LEU A 258 -1.96 -6.34 22.17
CA LEU A 258 -2.15 -7.33 21.12
C LEU A 258 -3.63 -7.69 21.03
N ILE A 259 -4.21 -7.65 19.86
CA ILE A 259 -5.59 -8.03 19.58
C ILE A 259 -5.55 -9.34 18.80
N PHE A 260 -6.15 -10.38 19.37
CA PHE A 260 -6.19 -11.71 18.80
C PHE A 260 -7.64 -12.05 18.46
N ARG A 261 -7.95 -12.22 17.18
CA ARG A 261 -9.30 -12.48 16.68
C ARG A 261 -9.32 -13.78 15.88
N ARG A 262 -10.28 -14.64 16.20
CA ARG A 262 -10.62 -15.80 15.37
C ARG A 262 -11.46 -15.37 14.18
N LEU A 263 -11.05 -15.75 12.98
CA LEU A 263 -11.80 -15.45 11.76
C LEU A 263 -13.13 -16.21 11.74
N THR A 264 -14.12 -15.62 11.09
CA THR A 264 -15.33 -16.35 10.71
C THR A 264 -15.02 -17.36 9.61
N GLU A 265 -15.89 -18.37 9.43
CA GLU A 265 -15.70 -19.37 8.36
C GLU A 265 -15.62 -18.71 6.99
N GLU A 266 -16.40 -17.68 6.72
CA GLU A 266 -16.35 -16.94 5.44
C GLU A 266 -15.00 -16.26 5.22
N GLU A 267 -14.47 -15.56 6.22
CA GLU A 267 -13.15 -14.89 6.17
C GLU A 267 -12.04 -15.94 6.00
N TRP A 268 -12.15 -17.05 6.71
CA TRP A 268 -11.22 -18.17 6.60
C TRP A 268 -11.20 -18.76 5.20
N GLN A 269 -12.35 -19.06 4.61
CA GLN A 269 -12.44 -19.60 3.25
C GLN A 269 -11.85 -18.64 2.21
N LYS A 270 -12.14 -17.35 2.30
CA LYS A 270 -11.51 -16.31 1.45
C LYS A 270 -9.99 -16.31 1.59
N ARG A 271 -9.49 -16.38 2.82
CA ARG A 271 -8.03 -16.43 3.09
C ARG A 271 -7.40 -17.70 2.53
N MET A 272 -8.03 -18.86 2.70
CA MET A 272 -7.55 -20.13 2.20
C MET A 272 -7.52 -20.19 0.67
N ALA A 273 -8.51 -19.64 -0.01
CA ALA A 273 -8.50 -19.53 -1.47
C ALA A 273 -7.27 -18.73 -1.95
N TYR A 274 -6.93 -17.63 -1.29
CA TYR A 274 -5.71 -16.86 -1.58
C TYR A 274 -4.43 -17.66 -1.30
N VAL A 275 -4.36 -18.35 -0.15
CA VAL A 275 -3.21 -19.20 0.22
C VAL A 275 -2.96 -20.27 -0.83
N ARG A 276 -4.00 -21.03 -1.21
CA ARG A 276 -3.90 -22.10 -2.25
C ARG A 276 -3.40 -21.55 -3.59
N LYS A 277 -3.91 -20.38 -4.01
CA LYS A 277 -3.45 -19.70 -5.23
C LYS A 277 -1.96 -19.33 -5.15
N ARG A 278 -1.50 -18.86 -3.98
CA ARG A 278 -0.11 -18.51 -3.73
C ARG A 278 0.80 -19.74 -3.70
N GLU A 279 0.40 -20.84 -3.03
CA GLU A 279 1.11 -22.11 -3.00
C GLU A 279 1.30 -22.66 -4.40
N LYS A 280 0.23 -22.69 -5.21
CA LYS A 280 0.28 -23.12 -6.61
C LYS A 280 1.27 -22.28 -7.43
N ARG A 281 1.28 -20.95 -7.23
CA ARG A 281 2.19 -20.03 -7.95
C ARG A 281 3.66 -20.20 -7.52
N LYS A 282 3.91 -20.46 -6.22
CA LYS A 282 5.27 -20.55 -5.65
C LYS A 282 5.81 -21.98 -5.62
N GLY A 283 5.01 -22.99 -5.90
CA GLY A 283 5.40 -24.41 -5.82
C GLY A 283 5.77 -24.89 -4.41
N LYS A 284 5.34 -24.15 -3.35
CA LYS A 284 5.70 -24.45 -1.97
C LYS A 284 4.45 -24.41 -1.08
N ALA A 285 4.15 -25.54 -0.47
CA ALA A 285 3.07 -25.67 0.52
C ALA A 285 3.47 -25.04 1.87
N LEU A 286 2.49 -24.49 2.57
CA LEU A 286 2.66 -24.00 3.93
C LEU A 286 2.65 -25.17 4.92
N THR A 287 3.35 -25.03 6.04
CA THR A 287 3.31 -25.99 7.12
C THR A 287 1.93 -25.99 7.79
N ARG A 288 1.56 -27.13 8.43
CA ARG A 288 0.30 -27.26 9.18
C ARG A 288 0.19 -26.16 10.26
N GLN A 289 1.26 -25.90 10.98
CA GLN A 289 1.30 -24.86 12.02
C GLN A 289 1.02 -23.46 11.42
N THR A 290 1.64 -23.13 10.29
CA THR A 290 1.38 -21.85 9.61
C THR A 290 -0.07 -21.75 9.11
N LEU A 291 -0.67 -22.86 8.68
CA LEU A 291 -2.07 -22.88 8.25
C LEU A 291 -3.03 -22.66 9.43
N GLU A 292 -2.75 -23.29 10.58
CA GLU A 292 -3.55 -23.08 11.80
C GLU A 292 -3.47 -21.61 12.26
N GLN A 293 -2.29 -21.01 12.27
CA GLN A 293 -2.14 -19.58 12.60
C GLN A 293 -2.95 -18.65 11.70
N LYS A 294 -3.18 -19.06 10.44
CA LYS A 294 -3.99 -18.25 9.51
C LYS A 294 -5.48 -18.22 9.80
N LYS A 295 -5.97 -19.04 10.74
CA LYS A 295 -7.33 -18.93 11.27
C LYS A 295 -7.54 -17.68 12.12
N TYR A 296 -6.46 -17.01 12.48
CA TYR A 296 -6.49 -15.87 13.39
C TYR A 296 -5.97 -14.61 12.71
N HIS A 297 -6.46 -13.48 13.17
CA HIS A 297 -5.89 -12.16 12.91
C HIS A 297 -5.24 -11.68 14.20
N ILE A 298 -3.96 -11.37 14.11
CA ILE A 298 -3.19 -10.92 15.27
C ILE A 298 -2.66 -9.54 14.94
N LEU A 299 -3.19 -8.53 15.62
CA LEU A 299 -2.81 -7.13 15.47
C LEU A 299 -1.99 -6.69 16.68
N LEU A 300 -0.99 -5.88 16.42
CA LEU A 300 -0.18 -5.17 17.41
C LEU A 300 -0.48 -3.67 17.30
N THR A 301 -0.66 -3.02 18.43
CA THR A 301 -0.92 -1.59 18.49
C THR A 301 -0.44 -0.96 19.80
N ASN A 302 -0.13 0.34 19.77
CA ASN A 302 0.06 1.17 20.95
C ASN A 302 -1.08 2.18 21.15
N LEU A 303 -2.21 2.04 20.44
CA LEU A 303 -3.41 2.85 20.67
C LEU A 303 -3.95 2.60 22.08
N PRO A 304 -4.32 3.65 22.84
CA PRO A 304 -4.93 3.50 24.15
C PRO A 304 -6.27 2.76 24.08
N GLN A 305 -6.50 1.82 24.99
CA GLN A 305 -7.72 1.00 25.02
C GLN A 305 -8.97 1.84 25.33
N GLU A 306 -8.80 2.88 26.15
CA GLU A 306 -9.87 3.79 26.54
C GLU A 306 -10.41 4.60 25.35
N SER A 307 -9.57 4.81 24.33
CA SER A 307 -9.94 5.57 23.12
C SER A 307 -10.37 4.68 21.97
N PHE A 308 -9.82 3.47 21.89
CA PHE A 308 -10.07 2.50 20.80
C PHE A 308 -10.10 1.10 21.36
N ASP A 309 -11.28 0.50 21.46
CA ASP A 309 -11.40 -0.92 21.78
C ASP A 309 -10.88 -1.84 20.65
N GLY A 310 -10.77 -3.14 20.92
CA GLY A 310 -10.21 -4.08 19.94
C GLY A 310 -11.03 -4.18 18.65
N GLN A 311 -12.33 -4.00 18.72
CA GLN A 311 -13.19 -4.01 17.55
C GLN A 311 -12.93 -2.76 16.67
N GLN A 312 -12.81 -1.60 17.28
CA GLN A 312 -12.51 -0.35 16.58
C GLN A 312 -11.11 -0.39 15.93
N VAL A 313 -10.11 -0.96 16.62
CA VAL A 313 -8.77 -1.17 16.03
C VAL A 313 -8.81 -2.14 14.85
N TYR A 314 -9.67 -3.14 14.89
CA TYR A 314 -9.84 -4.09 13.79
C TYR A 314 -10.54 -3.47 12.57
N GLU A 315 -11.42 -2.51 12.78
CA GLU A 315 -12.18 -1.79 11.73
C GLU A 315 -11.36 -0.64 11.08
N LEU A 316 -10.33 -0.13 11.77
CA LEU A 316 -9.35 0.81 11.22
C LEU A 316 -8.45 0.15 10.17
#